data_72626ead505cc0ffc92aec95f7d5b872
#
_entry.id   72626ead505cc0ffc92aec95f7d5b872
#
_cell.length_a   1.000
_cell.length_b   1.000
_cell.length_c   1.000
_cell.angle_alpha   90.00
_cell.angle_beta   90.00
_cell.angle_gamma   90.00
#
_symmetry.space_group_name_H-M   'P 1'
#
loop_
_entity.id
_entity.type
_entity.pdbx_description
1 polymer ?
#
loop_
_entity_poly.entity_id
_entity_poly.type
_entity_poly.pdbx_seq_one_letter_code
_entity_poly.pdbx_strand_id
1 'polypeptide(L)'
;TERVHKMSKDTLELLRECDSGIKMAVGSIDEVSGHIKDEDLKNLLEKSKEEHSRLGGTIKEQLASLGDDGKDPGIMAKSMSWIKTNVKLGMNDSDRTVAGLMTDGCDMGIKSLTRYLNEYKGADGASRSTARRLIGIEEDLLSGLRPYL
;
A
#
# COMPACT_ATOMS: atom_id res chain seq x y z
N THR A 1 29.33 5.52 -12.60
CA THR A 1 29.44 6.97 -12.74
C THR A 1 28.05 7.59 -12.64
N GLU A 2 27.70 8.61 -13.41
CA GLU A 2 26.39 9.28 -13.33
C GLU A 2 25.21 8.32 -13.54
N ARG A 3 25.32 7.41 -14.51
CA ARG A 3 24.29 6.42 -14.80
C ARG A 3 24.05 5.48 -13.63
N VAL A 4 25.11 5.04 -12.96
CA VAL A 4 25.05 4.15 -11.79
C VAL A 4 24.45 4.92 -10.61
N HIS A 5 24.84 6.17 -10.41
CA HIS A 5 24.27 7.01 -9.34
C HIS A 5 22.78 7.24 -9.52
N LYS A 6 22.34 7.53 -10.77
CA LYS A 6 20.92 7.70 -11.06
C LYS A 6 20.13 6.43 -10.84
N MET A 7 20.68 5.27 -11.26
CA MET A 7 20.05 3.97 -11.03
C MET A 7 19.88 3.68 -9.54
N SER A 8 20.91 3.90 -8.73
CA SER A 8 20.86 3.70 -7.28
C SER A 8 19.85 4.63 -6.61
N LYS A 9 19.82 5.90 -7.04
CA LYS A 9 18.90 6.88 -6.52
C LYS A 9 17.46 6.52 -6.86
N ASP A 10 17.18 6.21 -8.12
CA ASP A 10 15.83 5.84 -8.56
C ASP A 10 15.37 4.55 -7.86
N THR A 11 16.25 3.56 -7.72
CA THR A 11 15.96 2.31 -6.99
C THR A 11 15.57 2.62 -5.55
N LEU A 12 16.36 3.43 -4.86
CA LEU A 12 16.10 3.80 -3.47
C LEU A 12 14.76 4.52 -3.32
N GLU A 13 14.50 5.52 -4.16
CA GLU A 13 13.28 6.30 -4.10
C GLU A 13 12.05 5.44 -4.38
N LEU A 14 12.12 4.57 -5.39
CA LEU A 14 11.00 3.67 -5.71
C LEU A 14 10.70 2.73 -4.54
N LEU A 15 11.73 2.12 -3.96
CA LEU A 15 11.56 1.22 -2.80
C LEU A 15 11.01 1.95 -1.58
N ARG A 16 11.42 3.18 -1.34
CA ARG A 16 10.90 4.00 -0.23
C ARG A 16 9.42 4.30 -0.41
N GLU A 17 9.00 4.60 -1.64
CA GLU A 17 7.57 4.81 -1.94
C GLU A 17 6.76 3.50 -1.77
N CYS A 18 7.31 2.37 -2.17
CA CYS A 18 6.68 1.06 -1.93
C CYS A 18 6.56 0.77 -0.44
N ASP A 19 7.60 1.03 0.34
CA ASP A 19 7.61 0.86 1.79
C ASP A 19 6.51 1.69 2.46
N SER A 20 6.41 2.95 2.07
CA SER A 20 5.35 3.86 2.54
C SER A 20 3.96 3.33 2.19
N GLY A 21 3.78 2.86 0.96
CA GLY A 21 2.52 2.30 0.49
C GLY A 21 2.09 1.06 1.28
N ILE A 22 3.02 0.17 1.58
CA ILE A 22 2.77 -1.03 2.41
C ILE A 22 2.31 -0.60 3.81
N LYS A 23 3.03 0.32 4.44
CA LYS A 23 2.70 0.79 5.79
C LYS A 23 1.32 1.43 5.84
N MET A 24 0.98 2.22 4.83
CA MET A 24 -0.35 2.83 4.72
C MET A 24 -1.44 1.78 4.55
N ALA A 25 -1.22 0.79 3.69
CA ALA A 25 -2.20 -0.27 3.45
C ALA A 25 -2.44 -1.11 4.69
N VAL A 26 -1.39 -1.58 5.35
CA VAL A 26 -1.48 -2.39 6.57
C VAL A 26 -2.15 -1.60 7.69
N GLY A 27 -1.73 -0.35 7.89
CA GLY A 27 -2.33 0.53 8.90
C GLY A 27 -3.80 0.79 8.65
N SER A 28 -4.18 0.98 7.39
CA SER A 28 -5.58 1.20 6.99
C SER A 28 -6.44 -0.04 7.26
N ILE A 29 -5.94 -1.21 6.92
CA ILE A 29 -6.66 -2.48 7.18
C ILE A 29 -6.84 -2.67 8.69
N ASP A 30 -5.79 -2.46 9.48
CA ASP A 30 -5.87 -2.56 10.94
C ASP A 30 -6.92 -1.61 11.51
N GLU A 31 -6.97 -0.38 10.99
CA GLU A 31 -7.91 0.64 11.48
C GLU A 31 -9.37 0.25 11.21
N VAL A 32 -9.67 -0.32 10.04
CA VAL A 32 -11.05 -0.65 9.67
C VAL A 32 -11.50 -2.02 10.17
N SER A 33 -10.59 -2.91 10.56
CA SER A 33 -10.91 -4.30 10.96
C SER A 33 -11.99 -4.41 12.01
N GLY A 34 -11.98 -3.53 13.00
CA GLY A 34 -12.96 -3.52 14.08
C GLY A 34 -14.36 -3.07 13.69
N HIS A 35 -14.51 -2.52 12.47
CA HIS A 35 -15.78 -1.99 11.96
C HIS A 35 -16.45 -2.91 10.95
N ILE A 36 -15.86 -4.07 10.67
CA ILE A 36 -16.37 -5.02 9.68
C ILE A 36 -17.28 -6.05 10.34
N LYS A 37 -18.47 -6.22 9.78
CA LYS A 37 -19.46 -7.20 10.25
C LYS A 37 -19.42 -8.47 9.42
N ASP A 38 -19.23 -8.36 8.12
CA ASP A 38 -19.20 -9.50 7.19
C ASP A 38 -17.87 -10.25 7.32
N GLU A 39 -17.94 -11.55 7.60
CA GLU A 39 -16.75 -12.39 7.78
C GLU A 39 -15.92 -12.53 6.49
N ASP A 40 -16.57 -12.60 5.33
CA ASP A 40 -15.86 -12.74 4.07
C ASP A 40 -15.08 -11.47 3.74
N LEU A 41 -15.66 -10.29 4.01
CA LEU A 41 -14.97 -9.02 3.85
C LEU A 41 -13.78 -8.93 4.79
N LYS A 42 -13.97 -9.34 6.04
CA LYS A 42 -12.89 -9.34 7.03
C LYS A 42 -11.75 -10.24 6.58
N ASN A 43 -12.07 -11.46 6.11
CA ASN A 43 -11.09 -12.42 5.63
C ASN A 43 -10.34 -11.89 4.39
N LEU A 44 -11.04 -11.23 3.49
CA LEU A 44 -10.45 -10.59 2.32
C LEU A 44 -9.38 -9.58 2.72
N LEU A 45 -9.71 -8.70 3.67
CA LEU A 45 -8.77 -7.67 4.14
C LEU A 45 -7.61 -8.27 4.93
N GLU A 46 -7.86 -9.28 5.77
CA GLU A 46 -6.79 -9.97 6.50
C GLU A 46 -5.81 -10.66 5.54
N LYS A 47 -6.31 -11.31 4.50
CA LYS A 47 -5.49 -11.93 3.47
C LYS A 47 -4.64 -10.88 2.75
N SER A 48 -5.24 -9.77 2.39
CA SER A 48 -4.53 -8.68 1.73
C SER A 48 -3.46 -8.09 2.64
N LYS A 49 -3.75 -7.93 3.93
CA LYS A 49 -2.78 -7.48 4.93
C LYS A 49 -1.56 -8.40 4.97
N GLU A 50 -1.79 -9.71 4.97
CA GLU A 50 -0.70 -10.70 4.96
C GLU A 50 0.16 -10.57 3.70
N GLU A 51 -0.48 -10.42 2.54
CA GLU A 51 0.23 -10.25 1.27
C GLU A 51 1.07 -8.98 1.26
N HIS A 52 0.51 -7.86 1.74
CA HIS A 52 1.23 -6.59 1.89
C HIS A 52 2.42 -6.75 2.85
N SER A 53 2.21 -7.35 4.00
CA SER A 53 3.25 -7.53 5.02
C SER A 53 4.40 -8.41 4.52
N ARG A 54 4.08 -9.45 3.77
CA ARG A 54 5.09 -10.34 3.19
C ARG A 54 5.95 -9.59 2.17
N LEU A 55 5.33 -8.83 1.28
CA LEU A 55 6.06 -7.99 0.32
C LEU A 55 6.83 -6.90 1.06
N GLY A 56 6.28 -6.37 2.15
CA GLY A 56 6.95 -5.41 3.02
C GLY A 56 8.27 -5.93 3.57
N GLY A 57 8.32 -7.21 3.91
CA GLY A 57 9.57 -7.87 4.33
C GLY A 57 10.62 -7.87 3.22
N THR A 58 10.21 -8.17 2.00
CA THR A 58 11.08 -8.13 0.82
C THR A 58 11.62 -6.71 0.59
N ILE A 59 10.76 -5.71 0.67
CA ILE A 59 11.14 -4.30 0.49
C ILE A 59 12.15 -3.90 1.57
N LYS A 60 11.91 -4.30 2.80
CA LYS A 60 12.80 -4.00 3.92
C LYS A 60 14.21 -4.56 3.69
N GLU A 61 14.29 -5.79 3.18
CA GLU A 61 15.57 -6.41 2.82
C GLU A 61 16.27 -5.66 1.68
N GLN A 62 15.50 -5.28 0.65
CA GLN A 62 16.03 -4.50 -0.48
C GLN A 62 16.56 -3.14 -0.02
N LEU A 63 15.81 -2.45 0.86
CA LEU A 63 16.25 -1.17 1.43
C LEU A 63 17.49 -1.34 2.30
N ALA A 64 17.54 -2.37 3.14
CA ALA A 64 18.69 -2.64 4.00
C ALA A 64 19.95 -2.85 3.18
N SER A 65 19.85 -3.51 2.02
CA SER A 65 21.01 -3.70 1.12
C SER A 65 21.54 -2.38 0.56
N LEU A 66 20.72 -1.33 0.59
CA LEU A 66 21.11 0.02 0.16
C LEU A 66 21.45 0.93 1.34
N GLY A 67 21.46 0.39 2.57
CA GLY A 67 21.74 1.15 3.78
C GLY A 67 20.61 2.08 4.22
N ASP A 68 19.36 1.73 3.92
CA ASP A 68 18.19 2.57 4.22
C ASP A 68 17.19 1.86 5.16
N ASP A 69 16.57 2.60 6.06
CA ASP A 69 15.60 2.08 7.04
C ASP A 69 14.14 2.22 6.62
N GLY A 70 13.89 2.83 5.46
CA GLY A 70 12.54 3.05 4.96
C GLY A 70 12.04 4.48 5.12
N LYS A 71 10.76 4.71 4.79
CA LYS A 71 10.18 6.05 4.72
C LYS A 71 9.52 6.47 6.04
N ASP A 72 9.46 7.79 6.24
CA ASP A 72 8.91 8.47 7.41
C ASP A 72 7.49 7.99 7.77
N PRO A 73 7.26 7.58 9.03
CA PRO A 73 5.93 7.17 9.50
C PRO A 73 4.89 8.30 9.59
N GLY A 74 5.28 9.54 9.42
CA GLY A 74 4.35 10.68 9.46
C GLY A 74 3.22 10.59 8.42
N ILE A 75 3.50 10.03 7.25
CA ILE A 75 2.50 9.84 6.20
C ILE A 75 1.45 8.82 6.63
N MET A 76 1.87 7.76 7.29
CA MET A 76 0.97 6.72 7.81
C MET A 76 0.01 7.30 8.85
N ALA A 77 0.50 8.16 9.75
CA ALA A 77 -0.34 8.80 10.76
C ALA A 77 -1.45 9.64 10.14
N LYS A 78 -1.16 10.38 9.07
CA LYS A 78 -2.15 11.19 8.36
C LYS A 78 -3.24 10.32 7.71
N SER A 79 -2.86 9.21 7.09
CA SER A 79 -3.80 8.29 6.44
C SER A 79 -4.73 7.63 7.45
N MET A 80 -4.20 7.18 8.58
CA MET A 80 -5.00 6.59 9.66
C MET A 80 -6.00 7.58 10.22
N SER A 81 -5.60 8.84 10.41
CA SER A 81 -6.50 9.90 10.88
C SER A 81 -7.66 10.12 9.91
N TRP A 82 -7.39 10.11 8.59
CA TRP A 82 -8.42 10.26 7.57
C TRP A 82 -9.43 9.10 7.61
N ILE A 83 -8.95 7.87 7.73
CA ILE A 83 -9.81 6.68 7.80
C ILE A 83 -10.69 6.71 9.04
N LYS A 84 -10.14 7.03 10.21
CA LYS A 84 -10.90 7.15 11.45
C LYS A 84 -12.09 8.11 11.31
N THR A 85 -11.84 9.28 10.75
CA THR A 85 -12.86 10.29 10.57
C THR A 85 -13.97 9.79 9.64
N ASN A 86 -13.60 9.17 8.52
CA ASN A 86 -14.58 8.69 7.53
C ASN A 86 -15.37 7.49 8.04
N VAL A 87 -14.76 6.56 8.76
CA VAL A 87 -15.45 5.40 9.34
C VAL A 87 -16.47 5.84 10.38
N LYS A 88 -16.16 6.82 11.22
CA LYS A 88 -17.12 7.38 12.18
C LYS A 88 -18.36 7.93 11.52
N LEU A 89 -18.22 8.56 10.37
CA LEU A 89 -19.33 9.17 9.63
C LEU A 89 -20.22 8.10 8.98
N GLY A 90 -19.71 6.88 8.73
CA GLY A 90 -20.40 5.81 8.05
C GLY A 90 -20.92 4.68 8.93
N MET A 91 -21.12 4.90 10.23
CA MET A 91 -21.42 3.83 11.20
C MET A 91 -22.62 2.95 10.88
N ASN A 92 -23.66 3.48 10.23
CA ASN A 92 -24.89 2.73 9.97
C ASN A 92 -24.78 1.68 8.88
N ASP A 93 -23.73 1.77 8.03
CA ASP A 93 -23.50 0.85 6.92
C ASP A 93 -21.99 0.60 6.82
N SER A 94 -21.46 0.03 7.89
CA SER A 94 -20.02 -0.06 8.09
C SER A 94 -19.30 -0.86 7.00
N ASP A 95 -19.84 -2.00 6.56
CA ASP A 95 -19.18 -2.83 5.53
C ASP A 95 -19.08 -2.10 4.20
N ARG A 96 -20.15 -1.44 3.77
CA ARG A 96 -20.14 -0.64 2.53
C ARG A 96 -19.18 0.53 2.65
N THR A 97 -19.19 1.21 3.79
CA THR A 97 -18.29 2.33 4.06
C THR A 97 -16.83 1.90 4.03
N VAL A 98 -16.51 0.78 4.69
CA VAL A 98 -15.17 0.20 4.68
C VAL A 98 -14.76 -0.16 3.25
N ALA A 99 -15.63 -0.84 2.51
CA ALA A 99 -15.35 -1.22 1.12
C ALA A 99 -15.08 0.01 0.25
N GLY A 100 -15.87 1.08 0.41
CA GLY A 100 -15.68 2.33 -0.32
C GLY A 100 -14.35 3.00 -0.01
N LEU A 101 -13.99 3.10 1.28
CA LEU A 101 -12.73 3.69 1.71
C LEU A 101 -11.54 2.88 1.22
N MET A 102 -11.61 1.56 1.32
CA MET A 102 -10.52 0.69 0.87
C MET A 102 -10.37 0.70 -0.65
N THR A 103 -11.47 0.79 -1.39
CA THR A 103 -11.47 0.94 -2.85
C THR A 103 -10.77 2.24 -3.24
N ASP A 104 -11.11 3.35 -2.60
CA ASP A 104 -10.45 4.64 -2.83
C ASP A 104 -8.94 4.54 -2.56
N GLY A 105 -8.57 3.88 -1.47
CA GLY A 105 -7.17 3.65 -1.12
C GLY A 105 -6.43 2.83 -2.17
N CYS A 106 -7.04 1.77 -2.68
CA CYS A 106 -6.45 0.94 -3.74
C CYS A 106 -6.26 1.75 -5.04
N ASP A 107 -7.26 2.52 -5.44
CA ASP A 107 -7.18 3.37 -6.63
C ASP A 107 -6.05 4.38 -6.51
N MET A 108 -5.93 5.03 -5.36
CA MET A 108 -4.83 5.96 -5.08
C MET A 108 -3.47 5.28 -5.11
N GLY A 109 -3.38 4.10 -4.51
CA GLY A 109 -2.15 3.32 -4.46
C GLY A 109 -1.67 2.90 -5.84
N ILE A 110 -2.57 2.35 -6.65
CA ILE A 110 -2.28 1.92 -8.03
C ILE A 110 -1.82 3.11 -8.87
N LYS A 111 -2.54 4.22 -8.78
CA LYS A 111 -2.20 5.45 -9.50
C LYS A 111 -0.82 5.97 -9.09
N SER A 112 -0.56 6.05 -7.80
CA SER A 112 0.71 6.56 -7.27
C SER A 112 1.88 5.68 -7.66
N LEU A 113 1.75 4.36 -7.51
CA LEU A 113 2.81 3.41 -7.85
C LEU A 113 3.10 3.42 -9.35
N THR A 114 2.07 3.52 -10.19
CA THR A 114 2.23 3.64 -11.63
C THR A 114 3.02 4.90 -11.98
N ARG A 115 2.67 6.02 -11.33
CA ARG A 115 3.40 7.28 -11.51
C ARG A 115 4.86 7.17 -11.07
N TYR A 116 5.14 6.53 -9.94
CA TYR A 116 6.50 6.34 -9.46
C TYR A 116 7.32 5.47 -10.41
N LEU A 117 6.73 4.42 -10.98
CA LEU A 117 7.41 3.62 -12.00
C LEU A 117 7.79 4.46 -13.23
N ASN A 118 6.95 5.41 -13.59
CA ASN A 118 7.22 6.32 -14.70
C ASN A 118 8.26 7.39 -14.34
N GLU A 119 8.23 7.85 -13.09
CA GLU A 119 9.15 8.87 -12.59
C GLU A 119 10.56 8.32 -12.36
N TYR A 120 10.65 7.16 -11.72
CA TYR A 120 11.93 6.53 -11.38
C TYR A 120 12.33 5.48 -12.42
N LYS A 121 12.47 5.94 -13.65
CA LYS A 121 12.77 5.07 -14.81
C LYS A 121 14.09 4.32 -14.70
N GLY A 122 15.05 4.89 -13.98
CA GLY A 122 16.38 4.29 -13.78
C GLY A 122 16.43 3.24 -12.68
N ALA A 123 15.33 3.01 -11.97
CA ALA A 123 15.28 1.99 -10.92
C ALA A 123 15.61 0.61 -11.50
N ASP A 124 16.26 -0.24 -10.69
CA ASP A 124 16.68 -1.56 -11.14
C ASP A 124 15.48 -2.51 -11.36
N GLY A 125 15.75 -3.64 -12.03
CA GLY A 125 14.70 -4.61 -12.35
C GLY A 125 14.02 -5.19 -11.13
N ALA A 126 14.76 -5.43 -10.06
CA ALA A 126 14.22 -6.00 -8.83
C ALA A 126 13.25 -5.05 -8.15
N SER A 127 13.60 -3.76 -8.02
CA SER A 127 12.73 -2.76 -7.41
C SER A 127 11.48 -2.50 -8.24
N ARG A 128 11.63 -2.46 -9.56
CA ARG A 128 10.49 -2.29 -10.47
C ARG A 128 9.54 -3.47 -10.40
N SER A 129 10.08 -4.68 -10.31
CA SER A 129 9.28 -5.90 -10.13
C SER A 129 8.50 -5.86 -8.82
N THR A 130 9.14 -5.40 -7.74
CA THR A 130 8.50 -5.24 -6.42
C THR A 130 7.34 -4.25 -6.50
N ALA A 131 7.53 -3.10 -7.15
CA ALA A 131 6.47 -2.10 -7.33
C ALA A 131 5.29 -2.68 -8.12
N ARG A 132 5.55 -3.45 -9.18
CA ARG A 132 4.50 -4.11 -9.97
C ARG A 132 3.75 -5.16 -9.16
N ARG A 133 4.44 -5.91 -8.32
CA ARG A 133 3.81 -6.88 -7.41
C ARG A 133 2.88 -6.18 -6.43
N LEU A 134 3.30 -5.03 -5.90
CA LEU A 134 2.43 -4.25 -5.01
C LEU A 134 1.19 -3.75 -5.73
N ILE A 135 1.33 -3.27 -6.97
CA ILE A 135 0.18 -2.91 -7.81
C ILE A 135 -0.77 -4.10 -7.97
N GLY A 136 -0.23 -5.29 -8.24
CA GLY A 136 -1.03 -6.52 -8.38
C GLY A 136 -1.81 -6.84 -7.11
N ILE A 137 -1.21 -6.71 -5.95
CA ILE A 137 -1.88 -6.93 -4.65
C ILE A 137 -3.04 -5.93 -4.48
N GLU A 138 -2.81 -4.66 -4.82
CA GLU A 138 -3.83 -3.62 -4.75
C GLU A 138 -4.99 -3.88 -5.74
N GLU A 139 -4.67 -4.30 -6.95
CA GLU A 139 -5.68 -4.64 -7.97
C GLU A 139 -6.53 -5.84 -7.54
N ASP A 140 -5.92 -6.85 -6.94
CA ASP A 140 -6.64 -8.03 -6.42
C ASP A 140 -7.58 -7.64 -5.29
N LEU A 141 -7.12 -6.79 -4.39
CA LEU A 141 -7.96 -6.28 -3.30
C LEU A 141 -9.13 -5.46 -3.86
N LEU A 142 -8.86 -4.58 -4.81
CA LEU A 142 -9.87 -3.75 -5.46
C LEU A 142 -10.98 -4.62 -6.07
N SER A 143 -10.60 -5.68 -6.79
CA SER A 143 -11.55 -6.64 -7.37
C SER A 143 -12.40 -7.32 -6.30
N GLY A 144 -11.78 -7.75 -5.22
CA GLY A 144 -12.46 -8.43 -4.11
C GLY A 144 -13.42 -7.53 -3.34
N LEU A 145 -13.16 -6.23 -3.32
CA LEU A 145 -14.00 -5.25 -2.61
C LEU A 145 -15.28 -4.90 -3.36
N ARG A 146 -15.31 -5.06 -4.68
CA ARG A 146 -16.46 -4.64 -5.50
C ARG A 146 -17.80 -5.21 -5.06
N PRO A 147 -17.92 -6.49 -4.67
CA PRO A 147 -19.21 -7.02 -4.22
C PRO A 147 -19.79 -6.34 -2.98
N TYR A 148 -18.96 -5.61 -2.25
CA TYR A 148 -19.38 -4.95 -0.99
C TYR A 148 -19.74 -3.48 -1.17
N LEU A 149 -19.57 -2.94 -2.39
CA LEU A 149 -19.90 -1.54 -2.68
C LEU A 149 -21.40 -1.27 -2.83
#